data_c1b8e7072f49f637f52ccd6b1f476daa
#
_entry.id   c1b8e7072f49f637f52ccd6b1f476daa
#
_cell.length_a   1.000
_cell.length_b   1.000
_cell.length_c   1.000
_cell.angle_alpha   90.00
_cell.angle_beta   90.00
_cell.angle_gamma   90.00
#
_symmetry.space_group_name_H-M   'P 1'
#
loop_
_entity.id
_entity.type
_entity.pdbx_description
1 polymer ?
#
loop_
_entity_poly.entity_id
_entity_poly.type
_entity_poly.pdbx_seq_one_letter_code
_entity_poly.pdbx_strand_id
1 'polypeptide(L)'
;MSSAENLIPSSSLMLVRDSNDGVQVFLMKRAKKSNFGGIWVFPGGILEEQDDDMTTSDYCYGVCETEAKEILDNDYESLPYWIASIRETFEETGALIANRDDDSVFIPTVREAVRLAELRFDLLNRKVVFTSILEEFALKMALDRLVYVSHWITPKVETKRYTTRFFVAPFNDDHELTHDGIEGTDSKWIDVNDALRAYKSGAISLIMPTIKNLESISNFKSTADLINAKIIIKSKDIPAIEPKFFIEDNQWKGLLPGEEGYEDH
;
A
#
# COMPACT_ATOMS: atom_id res chain seq x y z
N MET A 1 2.01 30.35 16.58
CA MET A 1 2.60 29.01 16.75
C MET A 1 1.72 28.09 15.96
N SER A 2 2.18 27.66 14.78
CA SER A 2 1.47 26.67 13.98
C SER A 2 1.39 25.39 14.81
N SER A 3 0.17 24.93 15.11
CA SER A 3 -0.02 23.60 15.69
C SER A 3 0.58 22.63 14.68
N ALA A 4 1.59 21.86 15.10
CA ALA A 4 2.10 20.76 14.30
C ALA A 4 0.91 19.92 13.87
N GLU A 5 0.67 19.83 12.57
CA GLU A 5 -0.43 19.05 12.01
C GLU A 5 -0.21 17.60 12.44
N ASN A 6 -1.11 17.05 13.20
CA ASN A 6 -1.00 15.69 13.73
C ASN A 6 -1.40 14.69 12.62
N LEU A 7 -0.48 14.51 11.66
CA LEU A 7 -0.64 13.54 10.56
C LEU A 7 -0.24 12.15 11.05
N ILE A 8 -1.11 11.18 10.85
CA ILE A 8 -0.86 9.78 11.23
C ILE A 8 -0.07 9.12 10.09
N PRO A 9 1.19 8.65 10.35
CA PRO A 9 1.96 7.93 9.36
C PRO A 9 1.24 6.65 8.93
N SER A 10 1.18 6.42 7.62
CA SER A 10 0.57 5.21 7.06
C SER A 10 1.25 4.79 5.76
N SER A 11 1.04 3.54 5.38
CA SER A 11 1.61 2.95 4.19
C SER A 11 0.58 2.11 3.45
N SER A 12 0.69 2.03 2.14
CA SER A 12 -0.22 1.25 1.30
C SER A 12 0.54 0.60 0.15
N LEU A 13 0.18 -0.64 -0.19
CA LEU A 13 0.88 -1.45 -1.18
C LEU A 13 -0.03 -1.85 -2.33
N MET A 14 0.32 -1.43 -3.53
CA MET A 14 -0.26 -1.93 -4.77
C MET A 14 0.38 -3.25 -5.14
N LEU A 15 -0.25 -4.38 -4.83
CA LEU A 15 0.13 -5.66 -5.40
C LEU A 15 -0.26 -5.68 -6.87
N VAL A 16 0.70 -6.01 -7.74
CA VAL A 16 0.49 -6.07 -9.19
C VAL A 16 0.93 -7.40 -9.77
N ARG A 17 0.26 -7.85 -10.82
CA ARG A 17 0.65 -9.03 -11.59
C ARG A 17 0.34 -8.84 -13.06
N ASP A 18 0.99 -9.63 -13.91
CA ASP A 18 0.70 -9.63 -15.35
C ASP A 18 -0.66 -10.27 -15.65
N SER A 19 -1.32 -9.77 -16.67
CA SER A 19 -2.51 -10.35 -17.28
C SER A 19 -2.42 -10.34 -18.80
N ASN A 20 -3.39 -10.97 -19.46
CA ASN A 20 -3.45 -10.95 -20.93
C ASN A 20 -3.66 -9.53 -21.50
N ASP A 21 -4.28 -8.64 -20.74
CA ASP A 21 -4.66 -7.30 -21.17
C ASP A 21 -3.74 -6.20 -20.59
N GLY A 22 -2.70 -6.58 -19.84
CA GLY A 22 -1.74 -5.65 -19.22
C GLY A 22 -1.45 -5.99 -17.76
N VAL A 23 -1.66 -5.02 -16.85
CA VAL A 23 -1.38 -5.18 -15.43
C VAL A 23 -2.67 -5.28 -14.63
N GLN A 24 -2.78 -6.28 -13.77
CA GLN A 24 -3.80 -6.37 -12.72
C GLN A 24 -3.29 -5.84 -11.40
N VAL A 25 -4.21 -5.28 -10.62
CA VAL A 25 -3.99 -4.89 -9.23
C VAL A 25 -4.91 -5.65 -8.30
N PHE A 26 -4.46 -5.88 -7.07
CA PHE A 26 -5.32 -6.41 -6.01
C PHE A 26 -6.01 -5.25 -5.29
N LEU A 27 -7.33 -5.31 -5.22
CA LEU A 27 -8.14 -4.34 -4.50
C LEU A 27 -8.99 -5.04 -3.44
N MET A 28 -9.19 -4.35 -2.32
CA MET A 28 -10.08 -4.76 -1.24
C MET A 28 -11.19 -3.74 -1.03
N LYS A 29 -12.37 -4.22 -0.66
CA LYS A 29 -13.52 -3.40 -0.33
C LYS A 29 -13.61 -3.21 1.18
N ARG A 30 -13.49 -1.97 1.65
CA ARG A 30 -13.57 -1.66 3.08
C ARG A 30 -14.96 -1.96 3.66
N ALA A 31 -14.98 -2.45 4.90
CA ALA A 31 -16.23 -2.71 5.62
C ALA A 31 -17.06 -1.42 5.76
N LYS A 32 -18.38 -1.52 5.65
CA LYS A 32 -19.29 -0.36 5.68
C LYS A 32 -19.20 0.47 6.97
N LYS A 33 -18.75 -0.12 8.07
CA LYS A 33 -18.60 0.56 9.37
C LYS A 33 -17.29 1.31 9.54
N SER A 34 -16.32 1.14 8.61
CA SER A 34 -15.06 1.86 8.63
C SER A 34 -15.19 3.27 8.03
N ASN A 35 -14.24 4.16 8.35
CA ASN A 35 -14.08 5.42 7.62
C ASN A 35 -13.94 5.11 6.13
N PHE A 36 -14.74 5.77 5.28
CA PHE A 36 -14.84 5.47 3.86
C PHE A 36 -15.31 4.03 3.55
N GLY A 37 -16.32 3.53 4.30
CA GLY A 37 -16.85 2.18 4.11
C GLY A 37 -17.47 1.94 2.74
N GLY A 38 -17.25 0.73 2.18
CA GLY A 38 -17.80 0.31 0.89
C GLY A 38 -17.01 0.74 -0.33
N ILE A 39 -15.91 1.50 -0.16
CA ILE A 39 -14.97 1.84 -1.24
C ILE A 39 -13.91 0.77 -1.42
N TRP A 40 -13.35 0.69 -2.62
CA TRP A 40 -12.25 -0.18 -2.95
C TRP A 40 -10.92 0.55 -2.79
N VAL A 41 -9.97 -0.10 -2.14
CA VAL A 41 -8.64 0.44 -1.80
C VAL A 41 -7.56 -0.62 -2.04
N PHE A 42 -6.30 -0.19 -2.06
CA PHE A 42 -5.17 -1.10 -1.91
C PHE A 42 -5.01 -1.50 -0.44
N PRO A 43 -4.40 -2.65 -0.13
CA PRO A 43 -4.00 -3.01 1.23
C PRO A 43 -3.12 -1.95 1.87
N GLY A 44 -3.23 -1.80 3.19
CA GLY A 44 -2.38 -0.89 3.94
C GLY A 44 -3.03 -0.30 5.18
N GLY A 45 -2.20 0.21 6.08
CA GLY A 45 -2.62 0.76 7.36
C GLY A 45 -1.62 1.73 7.95
N ILE A 46 -1.74 1.96 9.26
CA ILE A 46 -0.89 2.88 10.01
C ILE A 46 0.43 2.20 10.40
N LEU A 47 1.47 3.02 10.57
CA LEU A 47 2.70 2.56 11.20
C LEU A 47 2.44 2.32 12.68
N GLU A 48 2.98 1.22 13.20
CA GLU A 48 2.89 0.82 14.60
C GLU A 48 4.30 0.71 15.21
N GLU A 49 4.40 0.77 16.55
CA GLU A 49 5.69 0.63 17.26
C GLU A 49 6.44 -0.66 16.87
N GLN A 50 5.71 -1.75 16.62
CA GLN A 50 6.33 -2.99 16.17
C GLN A 50 7.08 -2.87 14.83
N ASP A 51 6.69 -1.92 13.97
CA ASP A 51 7.38 -1.70 12.69
C ASP A 51 8.78 -1.11 12.91
N ASP A 52 8.97 -0.27 13.96
CA ASP A 52 10.27 0.26 14.36
C ASP A 52 11.17 -0.83 14.92
N ASP A 53 10.61 -1.78 15.67
CA ASP A 53 11.34 -2.92 16.26
C ASP A 53 11.88 -3.89 15.20
N MET A 54 11.26 -3.92 14.00
CA MET A 54 11.62 -4.81 12.90
C MET A 54 12.65 -4.22 11.91
N THR A 55 13.24 -3.06 12.17
CA THR A 55 14.16 -2.37 11.24
C THR A 55 15.55 -3.02 11.13
N THR A 56 15.76 -4.18 11.72
CA THR A 56 17.04 -4.88 11.74
C THR A 56 17.24 -5.79 10.52
N SER A 57 18.51 -6.14 10.25
CA SER A 57 18.86 -7.10 9.19
C SER A 57 18.34 -8.53 9.44
N ASP A 58 17.84 -8.81 10.64
CA ASP A 58 17.25 -10.11 10.96
C ASP A 58 15.88 -10.27 10.29
N TYR A 59 15.15 -9.17 10.12
CA TYR A 59 13.80 -9.16 9.54
C TYR A 59 13.73 -8.51 8.16
N CYS A 60 14.73 -7.68 7.79
CA CYS A 60 14.70 -6.88 6.56
C CYS A 60 15.78 -7.31 5.57
N TYR A 61 15.45 -7.32 4.28
CA TYR A 61 16.34 -7.58 3.17
C TYR A 61 16.24 -6.47 2.11
N GLY A 62 17.38 -6.06 1.59
CA GLY A 62 17.52 -5.27 0.36
C GLY A 62 17.42 -3.75 0.51
N VAL A 63 16.86 -3.21 1.60
CA VAL A 63 16.80 -1.76 1.88
C VAL A 63 17.18 -1.52 3.33
N CYS A 64 18.10 -0.59 3.58
CA CYS A 64 18.46 -0.14 4.93
C CYS A 64 17.84 1.25 5.24
N GLU A 65 17.90 1.65 6.51
CA GLU A 65 17.32 2.93 6.95
C GLU A 65 17.91 4.15 6.20
N THR A 66 19.22 4.14 5.90
CA THR A 66 19.86 5.24 5.15
C THR A 66 19.28 5.37 3.74
N GLU A 67 19.15 4.25 3.03
CA GLU A 67 18.54 4.20 1.70
C GLU A 67 17.06 4.57 1.73
N ALA A 68 16.33 4.10 2.75
CA ALA A 68 14.92 4.43 2.93
C ALA A 68 14.72 5.96 3.12
N LYS A 69 15.58 6.61 3.92
CA LYS A 69 15.57 8.09 4.08
C LYS A 69 15.83 8.80 2.76
N GLU A 70 16.83 8.37 2.01
CA GLU A 70 17.11 8.93 0.69
C GLU A 70 15.94 8.75 -0.29
N ILE A 71 15.30 7.56 -0.28
CA ILE A 71 14.15 7.26 -1.16
C ILE A 71 12.93 8.09 -0.78
N LEU A 72 12.65 8.33 0.50
CA LEU A 72 11.49 9.12 0.92
C LEU A 72 11.77 10.62 1.00
N ASP A 73 13.02 11.06 0.79
CA ASP A 73 13.48 12.44 1.02
C ASP A 73 13.02 12.93 2.40
N ASN A 74 13.39 12.18 3.44
CA ASN A 74 12.88 12.34 4.79
C ASN A 74 14.00 12.25 5.84
N ASP A 75 13.99 13.15 6.81
CA ASP A 75 14.93 13.16 7.94
C ASP A 75 14.52 12.24 9.11
N TYR A 76 13.29 11.74 9.08
CA TYR A 76 12.75 10.85 10.11
C TYR A 76 13.01 9.38 9.76
N GLU A 77 12.66 8.48 10.68
CA GLU A 77 12.68 7.03 10.43
C GLU A 77 11.77 6.68 9.25
N SER A 78 12.34 6.01 8.28
CA SER A 78 11.73 5.80 6.97
C SER A 78 11.48 4.33 6.66
N LEU A 79 12.34 3.43 7.14
CA LEU A 79 12.22 1.99 6.92
C LEU A 79 10.88 1.40 7.41
N PRO A 80 10.30 1.88 8.53
CA PRO A 80 8.98 1.43 9.00
C PRO A 80 7.85 1.53 7.97
N TYR A 81 7.93 2.43 6.98
CA TYR A 81 6.94 2.50 5.91
C TYR A 81 6.94 1.27 5.00
N TRP A 82 8.11 0.69 4.68
CA TRP A 82 8.22 -0.57 3.94
C TRP A 82 7.69 -1.73 4.77
N ILE A 83 8.08 -1.77 6.04
CA ILE A 83 7.71 -2.83 6.98
C ILE A 83 6.18 -2.84 7.15
N ALA A 84 5.59 -1.70 7.46
CA ALA A 84 4.13 -1.55 7.59
C ALA A 84 3.40 -1.95 6.29
N SER A 85 3.95 -1.60 5.11
CA SER A 85 3.37 -2.02 3.83
C SER A 85 3.26 -3.54 3.71
N ILE A 86 4.30 -4.28 4.11
CA ILE A 86 4.31 -5.74 4.02
C ILE A 86 3.44 -6.36 5.11
N ARG A 87 3.56 -5.90 6.36
CA ARG A 87 2.79 -6.39 7.51
C ARG A 87 1.29 -6.23 7.26
N GLU A 88 0.84 -5.03 6.97
CA GLU A 88 -0.57 -4.72 6.70
C GLU A 88 -1.11 -5.52 5.51
N THR A 89 -0.31 -5.62 4.44
CA THR A 89 -0.69 -6.43 3.28
C THR A 89 -0.88 -7.90 3.66
N PHE A 90 0.00 -8.47 4.48
CA PHE A 90 -0.18 -9.83 4.98
C PHE A 90 -1.41 -9.95 5.88
N GLU A 91 -1.60 -9.03 6.82
CA GLU A 91 -2.74 -9.02 7.74
C GLU A 91 -4.08 -8.93 6.99
N GLU A 92 -4.17 -8.08 5.99
CA GLU A 92 -5.40 -7.83 5.26
C GLU A 92 -5.67 -8.84 4.12
N THR A 93 -4.62 -9.43 3.49
CA THR A 93 -4.78 -10.25 2.27
C THR A 93 -4.20 -11.65 2.35
N GLY A 94 -3.25 -11.90 3.26
CA GLY A 94 -2.43 -13.11 3.33
C GLY A 94 -1.22 -13.10 2.41
N ALA A 95 -1.01 -12.06 1.60
CA ALA A 95 0.18 -11.91 0.77
C ALA A 95 1.40 -11.55 1.61
N LEU A 96 2.43 -12.39 1.61
CA LEU A 96 3.70 -12.14 2.30
C LEU A 96 4.82 -11.92 1.29
N ILE A 97 5.36 -10.71 1.24
CA ILE A 97 6.49 -10.36 0.37
C ILE A 97 7.78 -10.56 1.15
N ALA A 98 8.40 -11.69 0.98
CA ALA A 98 9.58 -12.10 1.73
C ALA A 98 10.55 -12.93 0.87
N ASN A 99 11.77 -13.04 1.37
CA ASN A 99 12.80 -13.95 0.87
C ASN A 99 13.14 -14.98 1.94
N ARG A 100 13.61 -16.15 1.51
CA ARG A 100 14.23 -17.17 2.37
C ARG A 100 15.67 -16.79 2.69
N ASP A 101 16.31 -17.51 3.61
CA ASP A 101 17.70 -17.28 4.00
C ASP A 101 18.71 -17.42 2.85
N ASP A 102 18.35 -18.10 1.77
CA ASP A 102 19.17 -18.23 0.55
C ASP A 102 18.90 -17.12 -0.48
N ASP A 103 18.23 -16.05 -0.07
CA ASP A 103 17.80 -14.91 -0.87
C ASP A 103 16.76 -15.25 -1.97
N SER A 104 16.29 -16.51 -2.02
CA SER A 104 15.23 -16.87 -2.96
C SER A 104 13.88 -16.28 -2.52
N VAL A 105 13.07 -15.91 -3.50
CA VAL A 105 11.71 -15.41 -3.26
C VAL A 105 10.90 -16.47 -2.51
N PHE A 106 10.26 -16.07 -1.43
CA PHE A 106 9.34 -16.94 -0.72
C PHE A 106 8.07 -17.15 -1.54
N ILE A 107 7.88 -18.39 -2.00
CA ILE A 107 6.61 -18.88 -2.55
C ILE A 107 6.21 -20.04 -1.65
N PRO A 108 5.11 -19.94 -0.88
CA PRO A 108 4.74 -20.98 0.06
C PRO A 108 4.33 -22.25 -0.67
N THR A 109 4.75 -23.41 -0.14
CA THR A 109 4.16 -24.69 -0.50
C THR A 109 2.72 -24.75 0.02
N VAL A 110 1.92 -25.69 -0.48
CA VAL A 110 0.53 -25.89 0.01
C VAL A 110 0.46 -26.02 1.54
N ARG A 111 1.42 -26.73 2.14
CA ARG A 111 1.48 -26.90 3.60
C ARG A 111 1.81 -25.58 4.31
N GLU A 112 2.77 -24.82 3.79
CA GLU A 112 3.14 -23.50 4.33
C GLU A 112 1.99 -22.50 4.16
N ALA A 113 1.29 -22.52 3.03
CA ALA A 113 0.12 -21.65 2.80
C ALA A 113 -1.00 -21.90 3.83
N VAL A 114 -1.29 -23.17 4.14
CA VAL A 114 -2.26 -23.53 5.19
C VAL A 114 -1.78 -22.99 6.55
N ARG A 115 -0.49 -23.21 6.89
CA ARG A 115 0.07 -22.75 8.15
C ARG A 115 0.09 -21.21 8.26
N LEU A 116 0.42 -20.51 7.17
CA LEU A 116 0.35 -19.04 7.10
C LEU A 116 -1.07 -18.52 7.32
N ALA A 117 -2.08 -19.18 6.78
CA ALA A 117 -3.47 -18.80 7.00
C ALA A 117 -3.89 -18.95 8.48
N GLU A 118 -3.44 -20.02 9.16
CA GLU A 118 -3.63 -20.18 10.61
C GLU A 118 -2.95 -19.08 11.41
N LEU A 119 -1.68 -18.81 11.10
CA LEU A 119 -0.90 -17.77 11.79
C LEU A 119 -1.44 -16.37 11.54
N ARG A 120 -1.90 -16.07 10.31
CA ARG A 120 -2.60 -14.83 10.02
C ARG A 120 -3.85 -14.67 10.87
N PHE A 121 -4.66 -15.73 11.00
CA PHE A 121 -5.82 -15.69 11.90
C PHE A 121 -5.42 -15.45 13.35
N ASP A 122 -4.34 -16.07 13.83
CA ASP A 122 -3.85 -15.87 15.20
C ASP A 122 -3.25 -14.46 15.39
N LEU A 123 -2.57 -13.90 14.37
CA LEU A 123 -2.07 -12.52 14.35
C LEU A 123 -3.22 -11.52 14.49
N LEU A 124 -4.26 -11.63 13.67
CA LEU A 124 -5.46 -10.79 13.72
C LEU A 124 -6.20 -10.88 15.07
N ASN A 125 -6.09 -12.02 15.76
CA ASN A 125 -6.62 -12.21 17.11
C ASN A 125 -5.61 -11.88 18.23
N ARG A 126 -4.45 -11.29 17.91
CA ARG A 126 -3.38 -10.87 18.83
C ARG A 126 -2.81 -12.01 19.69
N LYS A 127 -2.82 -13.24 19.17
CA LYS A 127 -2.23 -14.41 19.85
C LYS A 127 -0.76 -14.63 19.50
N VAL A 128 -0.33 -14.12 18.35
CA VAL A 128 1.05 -14.11 17.88
C VAL A 128 1.42 -12.72 17.39
N VAL A 129 2.71 -12.43 17.25
CA VAL A 129 3.24 -11.20 16.66
C VAL A 129 3.80 -11.49 15.28
N PHE A 130 3.90 -10.48 14.42
CA PHE A 130 4.32 -10.67 13.03
C PHE A 130 5.74 -11.25 12.91
N THR A 131 6.67 -10.83 13.78
CA THR A 131 8.04 -11.38 13.82
C THR A 131 8.07 -12.89 14.02
N SER A 132 7.19 -13.45 14.87
CA SER A 132 7.16 -14.91 15.08
C SER A 132 6.77 -15.69 13.82
N ILE A 133 6.03 -15.05 12.89
CA ILE A 133 5.71 -15.65 11.59
C ILE A 133 6.95 -15.68 10.71
N LEU A 134 7.70 -14.59 10.65
CA LEU A 134 8.97 -14.54 9.91
C LEU A 134 9.97 -15.57 10.45
N GLU A 135 10.08 -15.66 11.77
CA GLU A 135 10.97 -16.61 12.45
C GLU A 135 10.58 -18.08 12.21
N GLU A 136 9.27 -18.41 12.26
CA GLU A 136 8.79 -19.79 12.05
C GLU A 136 9.18 -20.32 10.65
N PHE A 137 9.21 -19.46 9.65
CA PHE A 137 9.55 -19.84 8.27
C PHE A 137 10.98 -19.47 7.85
N ALA A 138 11.79 -18.90 8.76
CA ALA A 138 13.12 -18.35 8.46
C ALA A 138 13.09 -17.39 7.27
N LEU A 139 12.26 -16.33 7.38
CA LEU A 139 12.01 -15.35 6.32
C LEU A 139 12.50 -13.98 6.71
N LYS A 140 12.89 -13.21 5.69
CA LYS A 140 13.10 -11.76 5.76
C LYS A 140 12.16 -11.06 4.81
N MET A 141 11.57 -9.94 5.23
CA MET A 141 10.78 -9.09 4.36
C MET A 141 11.63 -8.57 3.21
N ALA A 142 11.20 -8.77 1.96
CA ALA A 142 11.92 -8.38 0.75
C ALA A 142 11.59 -6.91 0.39
N LEU A 143 12.22 -5.97 1.11
CA LEU A 143 11.94 -4.55 0.99
C LEU A 143 12.34 -3.97 -0.37
N ASP A 144 13.38 -4.52 -0.99
CA ASP A 144 13.87 -4.17 -2.32
C ASP A 144 12.88 -4.46 -3.47
N ARG A 145 11.85 -5.26 -3.18
CA ARG A 145 10.77 -5.54 -4.14
C ARG A 145 9.67 -4.49 -4.12
N LEU A 146 9.70 -3.58 -3.16
CA LEU A 146 8.74 -2.48 -3.05
C LEU A 146 9.31 -1.22 -3.69
N VAL A 147 8.62 -0.69 -4.68
CA VAL A 147 9.00 0.58 -5.33
C VAL A 147 8.07 1.68 -4.85
N TYR A 148 8.64 2.74 -4.27
CA TYR A 148 7.91 3.93 -3.84
C TYR A 148 7.36 4.70 -5.04
N VAL A 149 6.06 5.05 -5.04
CA VAL A 149 5.40 5.64 -6.21
C VAL A 149 4.62 6.93 -5.97
N SER A 150 4.12 7.18 -4.77
CA SER A 150 3.41 8.41 -4.46
C SER A 150 3.27 8.67 -2.96
N HIS A 151 3.08 9.95 -2.61
CA HIS A 151 2.84 10.40 -1.25
C HIS A 151 1.55 11.21 -1.19
N TRP A 152 0.62 10.80 -0.35
CA TRP A 152 -0.67 11.47 -0.19
C TRP A 152 -0.90 11.92 1.24
N ILE A 153 -1.38 13.16 1.39
CA ILE A 153 -1.77 13.73 2.67
C ILE A 153 -3.29 13.92 2.66
N THR A 154 -3.95 13.44 3.69
CA THR A 154 -5.40 13.62 3.83
C THR A 154 -5.75 15.12 3.88
N PRO A 155 -6.76 15.58 3.15
CA PRO A 155 -7.17 16.99 3.11
C PRO A 155 -7.49 17.58 4.48
N LYS A 156 -7.29 18.90 4.64
CA LYS A 156 -7.52 19.63 5.91
C LYS A 156 -8.98 19.61 6.39
N VAL A 157 -9.92 19.34 5.51
CA VAL A 157 -11.35 19.24 5.86
C VAL A 157 -11.68 17.98 6.67
N GLU A 158 -10.78 16.99 6.68
CA GLU A 158 -10.98 15.74 7.40
C GLU A 158 -10.49 15.85 8.86
N THR A 159 -11.23 15.24 9.79
CA THR A 159 -10.91 15.26 11.22
C THR A 159 -9.77 14.32 11.59
N LYS A 160 -9.61 13.22 10.87
CA LYS A 160 -8.52 12.26 11.02
C LYS A 160 -7.69 12.26 9.76
N ARG A 161 -6.44 12.68 9.88
CA ARG A 161 -5.57 12.91 8.71
C ARG A 161 -4.38 11.98 8.74
N TYR A 162 -4.05 11.45 7.56
CA TYR A 162 -2.95 10.54 7.34
C TYR A 162 -1.92 11.15 6.40
N THR A 163 -0.67 10.74 6.58
CA THR A 163 0.40 10.92 5.60
C THR A 163 0.77 9.54 5.08
N THR A 164 0.33 9.21 3.86
CA THR A 164 0.39 7.86 3.33
C THR A 164 1.43 7.74 2.22
N ARG A 165 2.38 6.84 2.40
CA ARG A 165 3.34 6.44 1.37
C ARG A 165 2.78 5.25 0.60
N PHE A 166 2.75 5.34 -0.73
CA PHE A 166 2.28 4.26 -1.59
C PHE A 166 3.45 3.57 -2.27
N PHE A 167 3.44 2.26 -2.21
CA PHE A 167 4.40 1.40 -2.88
C PHE A 167 3.70 0.53 -3.90
N VAL A 168 4.47 0.01 -4.86
CA VAL A 168 4.04 -1.04 -5.78
C VAL A 168 5.01 -2.21 -5.70
N ALA A 169 4.50 -3.43 -5.71
CA ALA A 169 5.31 -4.64 -5.76
C ALA A 169 4.67 -5.70 -6.67
N PRO A 170 5.48 -6.41 -7.48
CA PRO A 170 5.00 -7.56 -8.22
C PRO A 170 4.69 -8.72 -7.26
N PHE A 171 3.57 -9.37 -7.49
CA PHE A 171 3.14 -10.54 -6.73
C PHE A 171 2.71 -11.65 -7.68
N ASN A 172 3.52 -12.69 -7.76
CA ASN A 172 3.38 -13.81 -8.70
C ASN A 172 3.19 -15.13 -7.98
N ASP A 173 2.41 -15.11 -6.89
CA ASP A 173 2.01 -16.31 -6.18
C ASP A 173 0.64 -16.77 -6.67
N ASP A 174 0.49 -18.06 -6.97
CA ASP A 174 -0.77 -18.65 -7.43
C ASP A 174 -1.75 -18.94 -6.28
N HIS A 175 -1.36 -18.69 -5.02
CA HIS A 175 -2.26 -18.83 -3.88
C HIS A 175 -3.35 -17.75 -3.90
N GLU A 176 -4.54 -18.16 -3.56
CA GLU A 176 -5.68 -17.25 -3.50
C GLU A 176 -5.53 -16.27 -2.34
N LEU A 177 -5.43 -14.98 -2.67
CA LEU A 177 -5.46 -13.90 -1.69
C LEU A 177 -6.92 -13.63 -1.29
N THR A 178 -7.15 -13.53 0.01
CA THR A 178 -8.48 -13.28 0.55
C THR A 178 -8.43 -12.17 1.59
N HIS A 179 -9.45 -11.30 1.59
CA HIS A 179 -9.63 -10.30 2.64
C HIS A 179 -9.76 -10.96 4.03
N ASP A 180 -9.46 -10.22 5.07
CA ASP A 180 -9.48 -10.67 6.47
C ASP A 180 -10.89 -10.93 7.03
N GLY A 181 -11.93 -10.41 6.38
CA GLY A 181 -13.32 -10.47 6.83
C GLY A 181 -13.67 -9.51 7.96
N ILE A 182 -12.71 -8.70 8.44
CA ILE A 182 -12.85 -7.74 9.54
C ILE A 182 -12.86 -6.33 8.99
N GLU A 183 -11.76 -5.91 8.37
CA GLU A 183 -11.61 -4.59 7.72
C GLU A 183 -12.03 -4.65 6.25
N GLY A 184 -11.79 -5.77 5.57
CA GLY A 184 -12.23 -6.08 4.22
C GLY A 184 -13.47 -6.95 4.17
N THR A 185 -14.38 -6.67 3.23
CA THR A 185 -15.62 -7.45 3.01
C THR A 185 -15.69 -8.10 1.65
N ASP A 186 -14.78 -7.76 0.75
CA ASP A 186 -14.64 -8.30 -0.59
C ASP A 186 -13.22 -8.01 -1.09
N SER A 187 -12.70 -8.83 -1.98
CA SER A 187 -11.36 -8.62 -2.57
C SER A 187 -11.25 -9.25 -3.94
N LYS A 188 -10.43 -8.67 -4.81
CA LYS A 188 -10.24 -9.22 -6.15
C LYS A 188 -8.97 -8.70 -6.83
N TRP A 189 -8.45 -9.52 -7.73
CA TRP A 189 -7.59 -9.06 -8.81
C TRP A 189 -8.46 -8.43 -9.91
N ILE A 190 -8.08 -7.27 -10.41
CA ILE A 190 -8.78 -6.56 -11.48
C ILE A 190 -7.78 -5.85 -12.38
N ASP A 191 -8.01 -5.89 -13.69
CA ASP A 191 -7.23 -5.10 -14.63
C ASP A 191 -7.34 -3.62 -14.32
N VAL A 192 -6.20 -2.91 -14.33
CA VAL A 192 -6.14 -1.49 -13.99
C VAL A 192 -7.16 -0.67 -14.78
N ASN A 193 -7.25 -0.92 -16.10
CA ASN A 193 -8.19 -0.22 -16.96
C ASN A 193 -9.64 -0.59 -16.70
N ASP A 194 -9.92 -1.85 -16.28
CA ASP A 194 -11.25 -2.29 -15.87
C ASP A 194 -11.67 -1.63 -14.56
N ALA A 195 -10.77 -1.51 -13.60
CA ALA A 195 -11.04 -0.78 -12.36
C ALA A 195 -11.42 0.68 -12.63
N LEU A 196 -10.67 1.37 -13.49
CA LEU A 196 -10.97 2.75 -13.89
C LEU A 196 -12.28 2.86 -14.67
N ARG A 197 -12.61 1.90 -15.55
CA ARG A 197 -13.91 1.85 -16.24
C ARG A 197 -15.07 1.62 -15.28
N ALA A 198 -14.91 0.69 -14.34
CA ALA A 198 -15.90 0.40 -13.32
C ALA A 198 -16.17 1.61 -12.40
N TYR A 199 -15.12 2.35 -12.04
CA TYR A 199 -15.25 3.62 -11.30
C TYR A 199 -16.03 4.66 -12.12
N LYS A 200 -15.64 4.91 -13.37
CA LYS A 200 -16.32 5.90 -14.25
C LYS A 200 -17.79 5.57 -14.49
N SER A 201 -18.16 4.30 -14.53
CA SER A 201 -19.55 3.85 -14.67
C SER A 201 -20.35 3.85 -13.36
N GLY A 202 -19.70 4.12 -12.21
CA GLY A 202 -20.34 4.05 -10.89
C GLY A 202 -20.53 2.63 -10.35
N ALA A 203 -19.96 1.61 -11.00
CA ALA A 203 -20.05 0.21 -10.53
C ALA A 203 -19.22 -0.04 -9.27
N ILE A 204 -18.11 0.70 -9.08
CA ILE A 204 -17.32 0.71 -7.85
C ILE A 204 -17.05 2.15 -7.42
N SER A 205 -16.80 2.33 -6.11
CA SER A 205 -16.38 3.62 -5.56
C SER A 205 -14.89 3.55 -5.19
N LEU A 206 -14.14 4.57 -5.59
CA LEU A 206 -12.71 4.73 -5.31
C LEU A 206 -12.47 6.12 -4.70
N ILE A 207 -11.43 6.25 -3.87
CA ILE A 207 -10.94 7.56 -3.41
C ILE A 207 -9.87 8.10 -4.37
N MET A 208 -9.65 9.41 -4.30
CA MET A 208 -8.72 10.12 -5.17
C MET A 208 -7.30 9.50 -5.22
N PRO A 209 -6.66 9.15 -4.09
CA PRO A 209 -5.35 8.46 -4.13
C PRO A 209 -5.38 7.16 -4.92
N THR A 210 -6.41 6.34 -4.74
CA THR A 210 -6.56 5.07 -5.47
C THR A 210 -6.72 5.32 -6.97
N ILE A 211 -7.57 6.28 -7.36
CA ILE A 211 -7.81 6.64 -8.77
C ILE A 211 -6.50 7.09 -9.42
N LYS A 212 -5.79 8.02 -8.79
CA LYS A 212 -4.55 8.60 -9.34
C LYS A 212 -3.41 7.60 -9.44
N ASN A 213 -3.29 6.71 -8.47
CA ASN A 213 -2.32 5.63 -8.54
C ASN A 213 -2.67 4.64 -9.67
N LEU A 214 -3.94 4.25 -9.83
CA LEU A 214 -4.38 3.43 -10.97
C LEU A 214 -4.11 4.12 -12.32
N GLU A 215 -4.44 5.42 -12.44
CA GLU A 215 -4.14 6.21 -13.65
C GLU A 215 -2.65 6.22 -13.98
N SER A 216 -1.78 6.34 -12.95
CA SER A 216 -0.32 6.40 -13.13
C SER A 216 0.31 5.11 -13.66
N ILE A 217 -0.41 3.99 -13.55
CA ILE A 217 0.07 2.67 -14.00
C ILE A 217 -0.76 2.08 -15.16
N SER A 218 -1.80 2.76 -15.61
CA SER A 218 -2.77 2.25 -16.59
C SER A 218 -2.21 1.99 -17.99
N ASN A 219 -1.08 2.60 -18.33
CA ASN A 219 -0.46 2.50 -19.66
C ASN A 219 0.58 1.37 -19.78
N PHE A 220 0.97 0.74 -18.66
CA PHE A 220 1.96 -0.33 -18.67
C PHE A 220 1.36 -1.64 -19.18
N LYS A 221 2.14 -2.38 -19.94
CA LYS A 221 1.75 -3.65 -20.55
C LYS A 221 2.21 -4.86 -19.76
N SER A 222 3.20 -4.65 -18.88
CA SER A 222 3.71 -5.68 -17.97
C SER A 222 4.14 -5.08 -16.63
N THR A 223 4.19 -5.93 -15.62
CA THR A 223 4.73 -5.57 -14.31
C THR A 223 6.22 -5.21 -14.40
N ALA A 224 6.97 -5.88 -15.26
CA ALA A 224 8.39 -5.57 -15.47
C ALA A 224 8.59 -4.16 -16.02
N ASP A 225 7.81 -3.75 -17.04
CA ASP A 225 7.87 -2.39 -17.57
C ASP A 225 7.47 -1.35 -16.54
N LEU A 226 6.43 -1.64 -15.75
CA LEU A 226 5.98 -0.78 -14.66
C LEU A 226 7.09 -0.57 -13.61
N ILE A 227 7.66 -1.66 -13.08
CA ILE A 227 8.69 -1.58 -12.06
C ILE A 227 9.93 -0.86 -12.59
N ASN A 228 10.42 -1.21 -13.76
CA ASN A 228 11.57 -0.55 -14.38
C ASN A 228 11.36 0.94 -14.58
N ALA A 229 10.15 1.37 -14.97
CA ALA A 229 9.84 2.79 -15.14
C ALA A 229 9.73 3.53 -13.80
N LYS A 230 9.22 2.89 -12.75
CA LYS A 230 9.01 3.54 -11.46
C LYS A 230 10.26 3.57 -10.59
N ILE A 231 11.12 2.55 -10.63
CA ILE A 231 12.33 2.47 -9.81
C ILE A 231 13.36 3.59 -10.12
N ILE A 232 13.31 4.16 -11.32
CA ILE A 232 14.21 5.25 -11.72
C ILE A 232 13.73 6.64 -11.30
N ILE A 233 12.47 6.76 -10.83
CA ILE A 233 11.92 8.03 -10.34
C ILE A 233 12.57 8.33 -8.99
N LYS A 234 13.23 9.46 -8.88
CA LYS A 234 13.84 9.89 -7.61
C LYS A 234 12.76 10.43 -6.67
N SER A 235 12.92 10.22 -5.38
CA SER A 235 11.99 10.70 -4.35
C SER A 235 11.68 12.18 -4.43
N LYS A 236 12.67 13.02 -4.73
CA LYS A 236 12.48 14.47 -4.94
C LYS A 236 11.49 14.82 -6.05
N ASP A 237 11.22 13.87 -6.95
CA ASP A 237 10.26 13.98 -8.05
C ASP A 237 8.88 13.37 -7.67
N ILE A 238 8.73 12.95 -6.40
CA ILE A 238 7.47 12.43 -5.83
C ILE A 238 7.02 13.38 -4.69
N PRO A 239 6.47 14.54 -5.03
CA PRO A 239 6.01 15.50 -4.03
C PRO A 239 4.82 14.95 -3.24
N ALA A 240 4.64 15.46 -2.02
CA ALA A 240 3.43 15.20 -1.26
C ALA A 240 2.21 15.83 -1.96
N ILE A 241 1.16 15.04 -2.12
CA ILE A 241 -0.10 15.46 -2.74
C ILE A 241 -1.13 15.63 -1.62
N GLU A 242 -1.47 16.88 -1.31
CA GLU A 242 -2.56 17.21 -0.40
C GLU A 242 -3.72 17.82 -1.20
N PRO A 243 -4.82 17.11 -1.45
CA PRO A 243 -5.97 17.68 -2.12
C PRO A 243 -6.62 18.79 -1.30
N LYS A 244 -7.06 19.87 -1.93
CA LYS A 244 -7.87 20.90 -1.31
C LYS A 244 -9.33 20.72 -1.73
N PHE A 245 -10.22 20.58 -0.76
CA PHE A 245 -11.65 20.49 -1.00
C PHE A 245 -12.37 21.75 -0.53
N PHE A 246 -13.25 22.27 -1.35
CA PHE A 246 -14.05 23.47 -1.06
C PHE A 246 -15.44 23.35 -1.68
N ILE A 247 -16.35 24.23 -1.29
CA ILE A 247 -17.69 24.29 -1.83
C ILE A 247 -17.76 25.47 -2.80
N GLU A 248 -18.13 25.18 -4.05
CA GLU A 248 -18.44 26.18 -5.06
C GLU A 248 -19.78 25.82 -5.73
N ASP A 249 -20.67 26.76 -5.88
CA ASP A 249 -22.03 26.56 -6.42
C ASP A 249 -22.83 25.46 -5.72
N ASN A 250 -22.70 25.34 -4.39
CA ASN A 250 -23.28 24.29 -3.53
C ASN A 250 -22.83 22.87 -3.88
N GLN A 251 -21.69 22.70 -4.55
CA GLN A 251 -21.08 21.41 -4.85
C GLN A 251 -19.67 21.33 -4.29
N TRP A 252 -19.30 20.15 -3.77
CA TRP A 252 -17.94 19.87 -3.40
C TRP A 252 -17.05 19.78 -4.64
N LYS A 253 -15.99 20.58 -4.67
CA LYS A 253 -14.91 20.51 -5.64
C LYS A 253 -13.62 20.14 -4.94
N GLY A 254 -12.74 19.41 -5.64
CA GLY A 254 -11.41 19.06 -5.16
C GLY A 254 -10.37 19.43 -6.18
N LEU A 255 -9.29 20.08 -5.73
CA LEU A 255 -8.13 20.43 -6.56
C LEU A 255 -6.89 19.71 -6.04
N LEU A 256 -6.00 19.36 -6.97
CA LEU A 256 -4.70 18.81 -6.70
C LEU A 256 -3.60 19.89 -6.84
N PRO A 257 -2.44 19.74 -6.19
CA PRO A 257 -1.31 20.64 -6.40
C PRO A 257 -0.98 20.80 -7.88
N GLY A 258 -0.82 22.06 -8.32
CA GLY A 258 -0.53 22.41 -9.71
C GLY A 258 -1.75 22.58 -10.62
N GLU A 259 -2.97 22.28 -10.16
CA GLU A 259 -4.21 22.62 -10.88
C GLU A 259 -4.55 24.09 -10.69
N GLU A 260 -5.18 24.70 -11.71
CA GLU A 260 -5.62 26.09 -11.68
C GLU A 260 -6.54 26.37 -10.48
N GLY A 261 -6.23 27.41 -9.71
CA GLY A 261 -6.98 27.78 -8.50
C GLY A 261 -6.55 27.01 -7.23
N TYR A 262 -5.62 26.05 -7.30
CA TYR A 262 -5.19 25.32 -6.11
C TYR A 262 -4.61 26.23 -5.02
N GLU A 263 -3.85 27.26 -5.40
CA GLU A 263 -3.22 28.18 -4.45
C GLU A 263 -4.24 29.18 -3.85
N ASP A 264 -5.40 29.33 -4.43
CA ASP A 264 -6.45 30.27 -4.01
C ASP A 264 -7.30 29.72 -2.85
N HIS A 265 -7.18 28.43 -2.54
CA HIS A 265 -7.87 27.70 -1.50
C HIS A 265 -6.88 27.08 -0.51
#